data_4d5292ea89e4ea0fc85df4787daca8bd
#
_entry.id   4d5292ea89e4ea0fc85df4787daca8bd
#
_cell.length_a   1.000
_cell.length_b   1.000
_cell.length_c   1.000
_cell.angle_alpha   90.00
_cell.angle_beta   90.00
_cell.angle_gamma   90.00
#
_symmetry.space_group_name_H-M   'P 1'
#
loop_
_entity.id
_entity.type
_entity.pdbx_description
1 polymer ?
#
loop_
_entity_poly.entity_id
_entity_poly.type
_entity_poly.pdbx_seq_one_letter_code
_entity_poly.pdbx_strand_id
1 'polypeptide(L)'
;MRKTTKKMKIFIAIIDAFRNEPETISFPLTPLILPKGYRGNIVMLDPEECSGCGLCVRDCPAQALELKKESRTEFQLVYYPARCAYCGQCVESCRNQAITHANQLAESTSTPNASVIVLKDTLDQEKEKET
;
A
#
# COMPACT_ATOMS: atom_id res chain seq x y z
N MET A 1 17.52 -46.34 -20.51
CA MET A 1 17.13 -44.92 -20.35
C MET A 1 17.19 -44.23 -21.71
N ARG A 2 16.04 -43.98 -22.33
CA ARG A 2 15.97 -43.26 -23.64
C ARG A 2 16.30 -41.80 -23.41
N LYS A 3 17.39 -41.30 -24.01
CA LYS A 3 17.71 -39.86 -24.10
C LYS A 3 16.68 -39.17 -25.00
N THR A 4 15.65 -38.61 -24.42
CA THR A 4 14.69 -37.75 -25.13
C THR A 4 15.44 -36.55 -25.70
N THR A 5 15.44 -36.40 -27.02
CA THR A 5 16.14 -35.28 -27.68
C THR A 5 15.53 -33.94 -27.22
N LYS A 6 16.37 -32.90 -27.11
CA LYS A 6 15.98 -31.54 -26.65
C LYS A 6 14.75 -30.98 -27.38
N LYS A 7 14.60 -31.29 -28.66
CA LYS A 7 13.42 -30.93 -29.49
C LYS A 7 12.12 -31.58 -29.01
N MET A 8 12.16 -32.84 -28.59
CA MET A 8 10.97 -33.57 -28.11
C MET A 8 10.47 -33.04 -26.76
N LYS A 9 11.37 -32.55 -25.91
CA LYS A 9 10.98 -31.91 -24.62
C LYS A 9 10.23 -30.61 -24.83
N ILE A 10 10.62 -29.80 -25.83
CA ILE A 10 9.94 -28.55 -26.17
C ILE A 10 8.53 -28.84 -26.69
N PHE A 11 8.37 -29.83 -27.56
CA PHE A 11 7.06 -30.23 -28.08
C PHE A 11 6.11 -30.69 -26.96
N ILE A 12 6.60 -31.48 -26.02
CA ILE A 12 5.82 -31.94 -24.86
C ILE A 12 5.41 -30.74 -24.02
N ALA A 13 6.34 -29.82 -23.71
CA ALA A 13 6.04 -28.62 -22.92
C ALA A 13 4.99 -27.70 -23.57
N ILE A 14 5.00 -27.58 -24.90
CA ILE A 14 3.99 -26.84 -25.65
C ILE A 14 2.61 -27.52 -25.52
N ILE A 15 2.55 -28.83 -25.70
CA ILE A 15 1.30 -29.58 -25.57
C ILE A 15 0.77 -29.49 -24.14
N ASP A 16 1.62 -29.62 -23.14
CA ASP A 16 1.23 -29.49 -21.73
C ASP A 16 0.72 -28.08 -21.40
N ALA A 17 1.33 -27.03 -21.98
CA ALA A 17 0.87 -25.66 -21.80
C ALA A 17 -0.54 -25.41 -22.36
N PHE A 18 -0.91 -26.09 -23.47
CA PHE A 18 -2.27 -26.01 -24.03
C PHE A 18 -3.30 -26.88 -23.29
N ARG A 19 -2.85 -27.88 -22.52
CA ARG A 19 -3.75 -28.79 -21.81
C ARG A 19 -3.99 -28.41 -20.37
N ASN A 20 -3.07 -27.65 -19.78
CA ASN A 20 -3.20 -27.17 -18.40
C ASN A 20 -4.12 -25.96 -18.34
N GLU A 21 -4.91 -25.89 -17.27
CA GLU A 21 -5.68 -24.70 -16.98
C GLU A 21 -4.73 -23.53 -16.65
N PRO A 22 -5.15 -22.28 -16.96
CA PRO A 22 -4.33 -21.12 -16.66
C PRO A 22 -4.15 -20.97 -15.15
N GLU A 23 -2.90 -20.82 -14.70
CA GLU A 23 -2.55 -20.53 -13.30
C GLU A 23 -2.92 -19.12 -12.85
N THR A 24 -3.47 -18.31 -13.76
CA THR A 24 -3.89 -16.94 -13.48
C THR A 24 -5.36 -16.91 -13.08
N ILE A 25 -5.69 -16.01 -12.17
CA ILE A 25 -7.07 -15.75 -11.77
C ILE A 25 -7.65 -14.60 -12.58
N SER A 26 -8.97 -14.65 -12.84
CA SER A 26 -9.68 -13.59 -13.56
C SER A 26 -10.00 -12.42 -12.63
N PHE A 27 -8.97 -11.63 -12.28
CA PHE A 27 -9.17 -10.39 -11.56
C PHE A 27 -9.72 -9.29 -12.49
N PRO A 28 -10.69 -8.45 -12.09
CA PRO A 28 -11.31 -8.32 -10.75
C PRO A 28 -12.55 -9.20 -10.53
N LEU A 29 -12.93 -10.07 -11.47
CA LEU A 29 -14.14 -10.89 -11.40
C LEU A 29 -14.09 -11.90 -10.24
N THR A 30 -12.90 -12.42 -9.96
CA THR A 30 -12.67 -13.35 -8.84
C THR A 30 -12.02 -12.59 -7.69
N PRO A 31 -12.60 -12.60 -6.49
CA PRO A 31 -12.00 -11.92 -5.34
C PRO A 31 -10.67 -12.58 -4.95
N LEU A 32 -9.67 -11.77 -4.71
CA LEU A 32 -8.35 -12.21 -4.25
C LEU A 32 -8.37 -12.45 -2.73
N ILE A 33 -7.97 -13.65 -2.34
CA ILE A 33 -7.70 -13.94 -0.93
C ILE A 33 -6.24 -13.55 -0.66
N LEU A 34 -6.07 -12.40 -0.01
CA LEU A 34 -4.74 -11.91 0.33
C LEU A 34 -4.19 -12.64 1.56
N PRO A 35 -2.90 -12.97 1.58
CA PRO A 35 -2.27 -13.60 2.72
C PRO A 35 -2.24 -12.65 3.92
N LYS A 36 -2.22 -13.22 5.14
CA LYS A 36 -1.97 -12.44 6.36
C LYS A 36 -0.59 -11.77 6.27
N GLY A 37 -0.54 -10.49 6.50
CA GLY A 37 0.69 -9.71 6.37
C GLY A 37 0.91 -9.09 4.99
N TYR A 38 -0.07 -9.16 4.09
CA TYR A 38 -0.06 -8.36 2.86
C TYR A 38 0.01 -6.86 3.22
N ARG A 39 0.88 -6.14 2.50
CA ARG A 39 1.10 -4.71 2.73
C ARG A 39 0.37 -3.91 1.66
N GLY A 40 -0.88 -3.54 1.95
CA GLY A 40 -1.65 -2.60 1.14
C GLY A 40 -1.37 -1.15 1.49
N ASN A 41 -2.31 -0.26 1.20
CA ASN A 41 -2.21 1.15 1.55
C ASN A 41 -1.99 1.36 3.05
N ILE A 42 -1.33 2.45 3.38
CA ILE A 42 -1.19 2.89 4.78
C ILE A 42 -2.53 3.46 5.25
N VAL A 43 -2.96 3.04 6.41
CA VAL A 43 -4.18 3.51 7.07
C VAL A 43 -3.89 3.89 8.51
N MET A 44 -4.67 4.82 9.06
CA MET A 44 -4.64 5.10 10.48
C MET A 44 -5.37 3.98 11.23
N LEU A 45 -4.68 3.37 12.17
CA LEU A 45 -5.26 2.41 13.09
C LEU A 45 -5.98 3.16 14.22
N ASP A 46 -5.28 4.12 14.80
CA ASP A 46 -5.81 5.00 15.84
C ASP A 46 -5.33 6.45 15.58
N PRO A 47 -6.22 7.33 15.07
CA PRO A 47 -5.87 8.72 14.83
C PRO A 47 -5.53 9.50 16.09
N GLU A 48 -6.11 9.15 17.23
CA GLU A 48 -5.87 9.84 18.52
C GLU A 48 -4.44 9.62 19.02
N GLU A 49 -3.88 8.44 18.78
CA GLU A 49 -2.52 8.09 19.17
C GLU A 49 -1.45 8.80 18.32
N CYS A 50 -1.83 9.39 17.19
CA CYS A 50 -0.87 10.10 16.33
C CYS A 50 -0.52 11.47 16.93
N SER A 51 0.73 11.62 17.37
CA SER A 51 1.27 12.86 17.95
C SER A 51 1.88 13.84 16.95
N GLY A 52 1.83 13.56 15.63
CA GLY A 52 2.47 14.40 14.61
C GLY A 52 4.00 14.50 14.75
N CYS A 53 4.67 13.46 15.25
CA CYS A 53 6.11 13.46 15.48
C CYS A 53 6.96 13.48 14.20
N GLY A 54 6.40 13.09 13.06
CA GLY A 54 7.06 13.11 11.74
C GLY A 54 8.08 11.99 11.50
N LEU A 55 8.21 11.00 12.39
CA LEU A 55 9.14 9.87 12.18
C LEU A 55 8.80 9.08 10.91
N CYS A 56 7.52 8.79 10.67
CA CYS A 56 7.06 8.08 9.48
C CYS A 56 7.39 8.81 8.17
N VAL A 57 7.40 10.16 8.19
CA VAL A 57 7.78 10.99 7.04
C VAL A 57 9.28 10.94 6.82
N ARG A 58 10.07 11.13 7.89
CA ARG A 58 11.53 11.16 7.83
C ARG A 58 12.12 9.82 7.36
N ASP A 59 11.57 8.72 7.86
CA ASP A 59 12.07 7.37 7.60
C ASP A 59 11.51 6.76 6.31
N CYS A 60 10.63 7.49 5.59
CA CYS A 60 10.05 7.03 4.33
C CYS A 60 11.04 7.16 3.16
N PRO A 61 11.57 6.06 2.58
CA PRO A 61 12.55 6.13 1.50
C PRO A 61 11.96 6.67 0.19
N ALA A 62 10.65 6.51 0.01
CA ALA A 62 9.93 6.93 -1.20
C ALA A 62 9.26 8.30 -1.07
N GLN A 63 9.42 8.98 0.08
CA GLN A 63 8.78 10.28 0.36
C GLN A 63 7.26 10.26 0.06
N ALA A 64 6.61 9.15 0.40
CA ALA A 64 5.18 8.94 0.18
C ALA A 64 4.31 9.55 1.29
N LEU A 65 4.89 10.09 2.34
CA LEU A 65 4.22 10.75 3.43
C LEU A 65 4.69 12.19 3.55
N GLU A 66 3.78 13.10 3.82
CA GLU A 66 4.05 14.52 4.05
C GLU A 66 3.34 14.98 5.31
N LEU A 67 4.04 15.70 6.18
CA LEU A 67 3.50 16.29 7.39
C LEU A 67 3.50 17.81 7.24
N LYS A 68 2.31 18.38 7.16
CA LYS A 68 2.09 19.83 7.26
C LYS A 68 1.77 20.14 8.71
N LYS A 69 2.55 21.03 9.33
CA LYS A 69 2.45 21.34 10.75
C LYS A 69 2.41 22.86 10.93
N GLU A 70 1.33 23.34 11.53
CA GLU A 70 1.17 24.76 11.89
C GLU A 70 1.50 24.98 13.37
N SER A 71 1.10 24.03 14.23
CA SER A 71 1.33 24.10 15.67
C SER A 71 1.77 22.73 16.20
N ARG A 72 1.96 22.63 17.52
CA ARG A 72 2.32 21.38 18.17
C ARG A 72 1.20 20.35 18.15
N THR A 73 -0.04 20.82 18.15
CA THR A 73 -1.27 20.03 18.13
C THR A 73 -1.96 20.02 16.78
N GLU A 74 -1.70 21.03 15.96
CA GLU A 74 -2.33 21.24 14.65
C GLU A 74 -1.39 20.77 13.55
N PHE A 75 -1.76 19.68 12.91
CA PHE A 75 -0.99 19.10 11.81
C PHE A 75 -1.89 18.28 10.90
N GLN A 76 -1.45 18.15 9.66
CA GLN A 76 -2.07 17.32 8.65
C GLN A 76 -1.04 16.30 8.16
N LEU A 77 -1.38 15.01 8.21
CA LEU A 77 -0.57 13.94 7.67
C LEU A 77 -1.19 13.46 6.35
N VAL A 78 -0.47 13.65 5.27
CA VAL A 78 -0.88 13.32 3.91
C VAL A 78 -0.10 12.11 3.40
N TYR A 79 -0.79 11.19 2.73
CA TYR A 79 -0.21 10.00 2.14
C TYR A 79 -0.44 9.98 0.62
N TYR A 80 0.61 9.67 -0.11
CA TYR A 80 0.65 9.54 -1.57
C TYR A 80 0.84 8.07 -1.96
N PRO A 81 -0.22 7.30 -2.19
CA PRO A 81 -0.14 5.88 -2.54
C PRO A 81 0.72 5.61 -3.78
N ALA A 82 0.64 6.49 -4.79
CA ALA A 82 1.40 6.35 -6.03
C ALA A 82 2.93 6.43 -5.86
N ARG A 83 3.42 6.98 -4.74
CA ARG A 83 4.85 7.03 -4.40
C ARG A 83 5.26 5.90 -3.48
N CYS A 84 4.32 5.22 -2.85
CA CYS A 84 4.59 4.25 -1.80
C CYS A 84 5.25 2.97 -2.35
N ALA A 85 6.36 2.56 -1.74
CA ALA A 85 7.04 1.30 -2.04
C ALA A 85 6.52 0.12 -1.20
N TYR A 86 5.51 0.33 -0.34
CA TYR A 86 4.92 -0.68 0.56
C TYR A 86 5.96 -1.40 1.45
N CYS A 87 7.07 -0.75 1.77
CA CYS A 87 8.18 -1.32 2.53
C CYS A 87 7.87 -1.53 4.01
N GLY A 88 6.89 -0.82 4.58
CA GLY A 88 6.48 -0.92 5.98
C GLY A 88 7.33 -0.11 6.97
N GLN A 89 8.37 0.59 6.53
CA GLN A 89 9.27 1.32 7.41
C GLN A 89 8.53 2.35 8.30
N CYS A 90 7.54 3.04 7.75
CA CYS A 90 6.76 4.03 8.49
C CYS A 90 5.93 3.40 9.63
N VAL A 91 5.45 2.16 9.44
CA VAL A 91 4.72 1.41 10.48
C VAL A 91 5.67 1.02 11.60
N GLU A 92 6.86 0.49 11.27
CA GLU A 92 7.88 0.13 12.25
C GLU A 92 8.42 1.36 13.02
N SER A 93 8.55 2.51 12.34
CA SER A 93 9.02 3.75 12.95
C SER A 93 7.97 4.42 13.85
N CYS A 94 6.70 4.01 13.77
CA CYS A 94 5.63 4.60 14.55
C CYS A 94 5.63 4.10 15.99
N ARG A 95 6.14 4.91 16.92
CA ARG A 95 6.23 4.56 18.35
C ARG A 95 4.87 4.31 18.99
N ASN A 96 3.86 5.02 18.53
CA ASN A 96 2.49 4.95 19.07
C ASN A 96 1.65 3.93 18.31
N GLN A 97 2.21 3.23 17.31
CA GLN A 97 1.50 2.25 16.48
C GLN A 97 0.22 2.80 15.83
N ALA A 98 0.16 4.12 15.60
CA ALA A 98 -1.01 4.80 15.08
C ALA A 98 -1.31 4.48 13.60
N ILE A 99 -0.35 3.92 12.87
CA ILE A 99 -0.47 3.58 11.44
C ILE A 99 -0.15 2.12 11.19
N THR A 100 -0.84 1.55 10.21
CA THR A 100 -0.64 0.16 9.78
C THR A 100 -0.87 0.03 8.27
N HIS A 101 -0.67 -1.17 7.73
CA HIS A 101 -1.06 -1.50 6.37
C HIS A 101 -2.45 -2.12 6.32
N ALA A 102 -3.28 -1.67 5.39
CA ALA A 102 -4.53 -2.32 5.09
C ALA A 102 -4.27 -3.68 4.41
N ASN A 103 -5.06 -4.69 4.75
CA ASN A 103 -5.03 -5.98 4.05
C ASN A 103 -5.96 -5.94 2.83
N GLN A 104 -5.73 -4.97 1.96
CA GLN A 104 -6.50 -4.74 0.73
C GLN A 104 -5.55 -4.36 -0.41
N LEU A 105 -5.92 -4.70 -1.63
CA LEU A 105 -5.18 -4.23 -2.80
C LEU A 105 -5.22 -2.71 -2.87
N ALA A 106 -4.08 -2.12 -3.17
CA ALA A 106 -4.02 -0.70 -3.49
C ALA A 106 -4.74 -0.44 -4.82
N GLU A 107 -5.52 0.63 -4.87
CA GLU A 107 -6.13 1.06 -6.11
C GLU A 107 -5.06 1.51 -7.10
N SER A 108 -5.17 1.03 -8.33
CA SER A 108 -4.30 1.50 -9.41
C SER A 108 -4.85 2.78 -10.01
N THR A 109 -3.98 3.76 -10.22
CA THR A 109 -4.33 5.03 -10.85
C THR A 109 -3.35 5.36 -11.96
N SER A 110 -3.85 5.96 -13.03
CA SER A 110 -3.01 6.47 -14.13
C SER A 110 -2.41 7.85 -13.84
N THR A 111 -2.93 8.55 -12.83
CA THR A 111 -2.50 9.90 -12.47
C THR A 111 -1.84 9.86 -11.08
N PRO A 112 -0.55 10.22 -10.96
CA PRO A 112 0.20 10.09 -9.69
C PRO A 112 -0.40 10.84 -8.49
N ASN A 113 -1.14 11.90 -8.73
CA ASN A 113 -1.75 12.74 -7.69
C ASN A 113 -3.26 12.50 -7.51
N ALA A 114 -3.85 11.53 -8.22
CA ALA A 114 -5.30 11.29 -8.15
C ALA A 114 -5.74 10.62 -6.84
N SER A 115 -4.82 9.96 -6.14
CA SER A 115 -5.11 9.18 -4.92
C SER A 115 -4.37 9.74 -3.72
N VAL A 116 -4.54 11.03 -3.42
CA VAL A 116 -4.00 11.62 -2.19
C VAL A 116 -4.95 11.30 -1.05
N ILE A 117 -4.42 10.70 0.01
CA ILE A 117 -5.19 10.31 1.20
C ILE A 117 -4.73 11.15 2.37
N VAL A 118 -5.64 11.89 2.98
CA VAL A 118 -5.40 12.57 4.25
C VAL A 118 -5.61 11.57 5.37
N LEU A 119 -4.53 11.17 6.04
CA LEU A 119 -4.57 10.20 7.12
C LEU A 119 -5.05 10.80 8.43
N LYS A 120 -4.60 12.01 8.76
CA LYS A 120 -5.05 12.78 9.90
C LYS A 120 -5.08 14.25 9.54
N ASP A 121 -6.15 14.93 9.91
CA ASP A 121 -6.29 16.36 9.77
C ASP A 121 -6.81 16.96 11.09
N THR A 122 -6.03 17.86 11.66
CA THR A 122 -6.43 18.64 12.82
C THR A 122 -6.55 20.13 12.50
N LEU A 123 -6.18 20.53 11.25
CA LEU A 123 -6.20 21.92 10.81
C LEU A 123 -7.62 22.41 10.48
N ASP A 124 -8.52 21.52 10.05
CA ASP A 124 -9.87 21.88 9.63
C ASP A 124 -10.90 21.86 10.78
N GLN A 125 -10.58 21.28 11.94
CA GLN A 125 -11.54 21.15 13.04
C GLN A 125 -11.88 22.46 13.77
N GLU A 126 -11.08 23.51 13.61
CA GLU A 126 -11.34 24.81 14.25
C GLU A 126 -12.19 25.73 13.39
N LYS A 127 -12.27 25.53 12.07
CA LYS A 127 -13.12 26.38 11.20
C LYS A 127 -14.63 26.11 11.33
N GLU A 128 -15.02 24.95 11.87
CA GLU A 128 -16.44 24.64 12.11
C GLU A 128 -16.97 25.11 13.48
N LYS A 129 -16.09 25.56 14.39
CA LYS A 129 -16.52 26.04 15.72
C LYS A 129 -16.75 27.54 15.81
N GLU A 130 -16.47 28.30 14.74
CA GLU A 130 -16.66 29.74 14.71
C GLU A 130 -17.86 30.23 13.84
N THR A 131 -18.86 29.31 13.60
CA THR A 131 -20.10 29.75 12.91
C THR A 131 -21.29 29.55 13.80
#